data_b782edf9f987c9b9228aa12579475890
#
_entry.id   b782edf9f987c9b9228aa12579475890
#
_cell.length_a   1.000
_cell.length_b   1.000
_cell.length_c   1.000
_cell.angle_alpha   90.00
_cell.angle_beta   90.00
_cell.angle_gamma   90.00
#
_symmetry.space_group_name_H-M   'P 1'
#
loop_
_entity.id
_entity.type
_entity.pdbx_description
1 polymer ?
#
loop_
_entity_poly.entity_id
_entity_poly.type
_entity_poly.pdbx_seq_one_letter_code
_entity_poly.pdbx_strand_id
1 'polypeptide(L)'
;MAEQVATNITFHEGTVSAQERSANMGQKGATLWFTGLSASGKSTIAVAVEQVLVARGNHVYRLDGDNIRMGLNKNLGFSAEDRTENIRRIGEVSKLFADAGVLSIASFISPYTADRDAVRALHADNDVPYYECYIDCSLEAAEERDPKGLYKKARAGEIKGFTGIDDPYEEPTNAELHIKTHEDDLQTCVAKVVEFIDAQNLFA
;
A
#
# COMPACT_ATOMS: atom_id res chain seq x y z
N MET A 1 11.42 1.37 -15.03
CA MET A 1 11.73 0.11 -14.28
C MET A 1 13.24 0.01 -14.13
N ALA A 2 13.73 -0.40 -12.95
CA ALA A 2 15.16 -0.66 -12.79
C ALA A 2 15.58 -1.80 -13.73
N GLU A 3 16.68 -1.61 -14.45
CA GLU A 3 17.23 -2.63 -15.33
C GLU A 3 17.80 -3.80 -14.50
N GLN A 4 17.55 -5.02 -14.94
CA GLN A 4 18.13 -6.20 -14.31
C GLN A 4 19.64 -6.24 -14.53
N VAL A 5 20.41 -6.05 -13.48
CA VAL A 5 21.88 -6.04 -13.53
C VAL A 5 22.47 -7.46 -13.44
N ALA A 6 21.83 -8.35 -12.69
CA ALA A 6 22.30 -9.71 -12.51
C ALA A 6 22.15 -10.51 -13.81
N THR A 7 23.25 -11.12 -14.25
CA THR A 7 23.31 -12.06 -15.38
C THR A 7 23.46 -13.49 -14.86
N ASN A 8 23.17 -14.50 -15.69
CA ASN A 8 23.30 -15.92 -15.35
C ASN A 8 22.39 -16.36 -14.18
N ILE A 9 21.19 -15.77 -14.08
CA ILE A 9 20.14 -16.22 -13.18
C ILE A 9 19.10 -17.00 -13.97
N THR A 10 18.55 -18.04 -13.33
CA THR A 10 17.48 -18.89 -13.89
C THR A 10 16.32 -18.90 -12.89
N PHE A 11 15.12 -18.65 -13.39
CA PHE A 11 13.92 -18.82 -12.58
C PHE A 11 13.68 -20.33 -12.34
N HIS A 12 13.46 -20.69 -11.08
CA HIS A 12 13.13 -22.05 -10.68
C HIS A 12 11.67 -22.11 -10.23
N GLU A 13 10.85 -22.81 -11.00
CA GLU A 13 9.47 -23.08 -10.61
C GLU A 13 9.42 -24.01 -9.41
N GLY A 14 8.61 -23.64 -8.41
CA GLY A 14 8.29 -24.51 -7.28
C GLY A 14 7.26 -25.58 -7.70
N THR A 15 7.23 -26.70 -6.94
CA THR A 15 6.21 -27.73 -7.12
C THR A 15 4.90 -27.43 -6.39
N VAL A 16 4.90 -26.46 -5.46
CA VAL A 16 3.73 -26.02 -4.71
C VAL A 16 3.11 -24.81 -5.40
N SER A 17 1.87 -24.95 -5.83
CA SER A 17 1.12 -23.89 -6.50
C SER A 17 0.54 -22.86 -5.51
N ALA A 18 0.21 -21.66 -5.99
CA ALA A 18 -0.51 -20.65 -5.22
C ALA A 18 -1.89 -21.18 -4.73
N GLN A 19 -2.54 -22.04 -5.52
CA GLN A 19 -3.80 -22.66 -5.15
C GLN A 19 -3.64 -23.61 -3.95
N GLU A 20 -2.58 -24.43 -3.91
CA GLU A 20 -2.29 -25.31 -2.77
C GLU A 20 -1.95 -24.51 -1.52
N ARG A 21 -1.19 -23.40 -1.64
CA ARG A 21 -0.94 -22.46 -0.53
C ARG A 21 -2.24 -21.86 0.00
N SER A 22 -3.09 -21.37 -0.89
CA SER A 22 -4.38 -20.77 -0.52
C SER A 22 -5.31 -21.78 0.15
N ALA A 23 -5.37 -23.02 -0.35
CA ALA A 23 -6.17 -24.09 0.25
C ALA A 23 -5.67 -24.45 1.67
N ASN A 24 -4.35 -24.51 1.88
CA ASN A 24 -3.76 -24.76 3.18
C ASN A 24 -3.99 -23.60 4.18
N MET A 25 -4.02 -22.37 3.69
CA MET A 25 -4.28 -21.18 4.52
C MET A 25 -5.78 -20.93 4.79
N GLY A 26 -6.68 -21.60 4.06
CA GLY A 26 -8.12 -21.33 4.12
C GLY A 26 -8.51 -19.96 3.59
N GLN A 27 -7.63 -19.33 2.81
CA GLN A 27 -7.89 -18.01 2.21
C GLN A 27 -7.05 -17.80 0.95
N LYS A 28 -7.48 -16.86 0.10
CA LYS A 28 -6.69 -16.37 -1.03
C LYS A 28 -5.89 -15.15 -0.57
N GLY A 29 -4.63 -15.10 -0.96
CA GLY A 29 -3.83 -13.90 -0.75
C GLY A 29 -4.17 -12.82 -1.76
N ALA A 30 -3.95 -11.57 -1.36
CA ALA A 30 -4.14 -10.38 -2.19
C ALA A 30 -3.29 -9.23 -1.67
N THR A 31 -3.10 -8.21 -2.49
CA THR A 31 -2.55 -6.93 -2.03
C THR A 31 -3.65 -5.86 -2.00
N LEU A 32 -3.85 -5.25 -0.85
CA LEU A 32 -4.66 -4.05 -0.66
C LEU A 32 -3.70 -2.87 -0.54
N TRP A 33 -3.65 -2.03 -1.59
CA TRP A 33 -2.69 -0.94 -1.69
C TRP A 33 -3.33 0.40 -1.34
N PHE A 34 -3.02 0.93 -0.15
CA PHE A 34 -3.49 2.25 0.27
C PHE A 34 -2.55 3.33 -0.26
N THR A 35 -3.10 4.29 -1.00
CA THR A 35 -2.43 5.50 -1.46
C THR A 35 -3.16 6.75 -0.95
N GLY A 36 -2.48 7.90 -0.88
CA GLY A 36 -3.05 9.17 -0.42
C GLY A 36 -2.01 10.06 0.25
N LEU A 37 -2.35 11.30 0.52
CA LEU A 37 -1.48 12.30 1.15
C LEU A 37 -0.96 11.88 2.54
N SER A 38 0.13 12.46 2.99
CA SER A 38 0.50 12.40 4.42
C SER A 38 -0.70 12.85 5.27
N ALA A 39 -0.88 12.26 6.45
CA ALA A 39 -2.01 12.54 7.34
C ALA A 39 -3.42 12.23 6.77
N SER A 40 -3.55 11.60 5.60
CA SER A 40 -4.87 11.20 5.07
C SER A 40 -5.58 10.10 5.87
N GLY A 41 -4.90 9.46 6.83
CA GLY A 41 -5.51 8.39 7.66
C GLY A 41 -5.14 6.96 7.24
N LYS A 42 -4.33 6.76 6.20
CA LYS A 42 -3.92 5.42 5.69
C LYS A 42 -3.50 4.45 6.78
N SER A 43 -2.49 4.82 7.58
CA SER A 43 -1.95 3.93 8.63
C SER A 43 -2.98 3.65 9.71
N THR A 44 -3.82 4.62 10.08
CA THR A 44 -4.87 4.47 11.08
C THR A 44 -5.94 3.47 10.61
N ILE A 45 -6.41 3.60 9.37
CA ILE A 45 -7.38 2.69 8.77
C ILE A 45 -6.74 1.30 8.61
N ALA A 46 -5.50 1.22 8.10
CA ALA A 46 -4.80 -0.04 7.90
C ALA A 46 -4.64 -0.84 9.21
N VAL A 47 -4.29 -0.18 10.32
CA VAL A 47 -4.20 -0.80 11.65
C VAL A 47 -5.56 -1.34 12.09
N ALA A 48 -6.62 -0.56 11.95
CA ALA A 48 -7.95 -0.97 12.40
C ALA A 48 -8.52 -2.11 11.52
N VAL A 49 -8.30 -2.08 10.21
CA VAL A 49 -8.68 -3.16 9.28
C VAL A 49 -7.91 -4.44 9.62
N GLU A 50 -6.59 -4.36 9.81
CA GLU A 50 -5.76 -5.50 10.24
C GLU A 50 -6.30 -6.12 11.53
N GLN A 51 -6.65 -5.32 12.54
CA GLN A 51 -7.22 -5.80 13.80
C GLN A 51 -8.54 -6.56 13.60
N VAL A 52 -9.44 -6.01 12.79
CA VAL A 52 -10.74 -6.65 12.49
C VAL A 52 -10.53 -8.00 11.80
N LEU A 53 -9.69 -8.06 10.79
CA LEU A 53 -9.47 -9.27 10.00
C LEU A 53 -8.71 -10.35 10.80
N VAL A 54 -7.70 -9.97 11.59
CA VAL A 54 -6.99 -10.91 12.49
C VAL A 54 -7.93 -11.46 13.55
N ALA A 55 -8.84 -10.64 14.11
CA ALA A 55 -9.85 -11.11 15.05
C ALA A 55 -10.85 -12.10 14.45
N ARG A 56 -11.04 -12.08 13.12
CA ARG A 56 -11.82 -13.06 12.35
C ARG A 56 -11.05 -14.35 12.04
N GLY A 57 -9.76 -14.41 12.37
CA GLY A 57 -8.87 -15.55 12.07
C GLY A 57 -8.19 -15.46 10.70
N ASN A 58 -8.27 -14.33 10.01
CA ASN A 58 -7.62 -14.16 8.71
C ASN A 58 -6.13 -13.86 8.85
N HIS A 59 -5.34 -14.33 7.89
CA HIS A 59 -3.91 -14.07 7.79
C HIS A 59 -3.67 -12.77 7.04
N VAL A 60 -3.31 -11.73 7.78
CA VAL A 60 -3.11 -10.36 7.26
C VAL A 60 -1.76 -9.84 7.74
N TYR A 61 -1.08 -9.07 6.92
CA TYR A 61 0.14 -8.37 7.31
C TYR A 61 0.18 -6.94 6.75
N ARG A 62 0.47 -5.98 7.61
CA ARG A 62 0.54 -4.57 7.25
C ARG A 62 1.97 -4.12 6.98
N LEU A 63 2.19 -3.58 5.78
CA LEU A 63 3.41 -2.90 5.37
C LEU A 63 3.20 -1.40 5.46
N ASP A 64 3.87 -0.75 6.41
CA ASP A 64 3.74 0.68 6.66
C ASP A 64 4.98 1.44 6.20
N GLY A 65 4.78 2.62 5.58
CA GLY A 65 5.83 3.40 4.96
C GLY A 65 6.98 3.78 5.91
N ASP A 66 6.68 4.16 7.15
CA ASP A 66 7.70 4.52 8.13
C ASP A 66 8.45 3.27 8.64
N ASN A 67 7.70 2.19 8.94
CA ASN A 67 8.28 0.95 9.47
C ASN A 67 9.25 0.31 8.47
N ILE A 68 8.88 0.28 7.19
CA ILE A 68 9.72 -0.28 6.13
C ILE A 68 11.02 0.50 5.95
N ARG A 69 10.98 1.82 6.15
CA ARG A 69 12.19 2.67 6.08
C ARG A 69 13.13 2.50 7.28
N MET A 70 12.67 1.92 8.38
CA MET A 70 13.53 1.53 9.50
C MET A 70 14.34 0.24 9.24
N GLY A 71 13.92 -0.57 8.27
CA GLY A 71 14.52 -1.86 7.94
C GLY A 71 14.86 -2.02 6.46
N LEU A 72 13.96 -2.64 5.71
CA LEU A 72 14.14 -3.02 4.29
C LEU A 72 14.63 -1.86 3.42
N ASN A 73 14.08 -0.67 3.60
CA ASN A 73 14.36 0.52 2.79
C ASN A 73 15.14 1.60 3.56
N LYS A 74 15.90 1.22 4.60
CA LYS A 74 16.69 2.17 5.42
C LYS A 74 17.77 2.93 4.65
N ASN A 75 18.13 2.45 3.47
CA ASN A 75 19.12 3.08 2.59
C ASN A 75 18.48 4.09 1.62
N LEU A 76 17.15 4.26 1.62
CA LEU A 76 16.45 5.17 0.74
C LEU A 76 16.05 6.46 1.47
N GLY A 77 16.26 7.60 0.81
CA GLY A 77 15.78 8.92 1.23
C GLY A 77 14.38 9.24 0.69
N PHE A 78 14.16 10.52 0.36
CA PHE A 78 12.88 11.04 -0.12
C PHE A 78 13.00 11.75 -1.49
N SER A 79 14.09 11.55 -2.24
CA SER A 79 14.15 11.98 -3.63
C SER A 79 13.09 11.26 -4.47
N ALA A 80 12.78 11.75 -5.66
CA ALA A 80 11.84 11.10 -6.56
C ALA A 80 12.27 9.67 -6.88
N GLU A 81 13.57 9.46 -7.15
CA GLU A 81 14.15 8.16 -7.44
C GLU A 81 14.05 7.21 -6.23
N ASP A 82 14.34 7.71 -5.02
CA ASP A 82 14.21 6.91 -3.81
C ASP A 82 12.76 6.52 -3.52
N ARG A 83 11.80 7.39 -3.83
CA ARG A 83 10.37 7.09 -3.69
C ARG A 83 9.94 6.01 -4.68
N THR A 84 10.32 6.12 -5.95
CA THR A 84 10.05 5.11 -6.97
C THR A 84 10.65 3.76 -6.58
N GLU A 85 11.92 3.72 -6.15
CA GLU A 85 12.56 2.48 -5.70
C GLU A 85 11.90 1.92 -4.43
N ASN A 86 11.48 2.78 -3.50
CA ASN A 86 10.71 2.36 -2.32
C ASN A 86 9.42 1.64 -2.73
N ILE A 87 8.63 2.21 -3.65
CA ILE A 87 7.38 1.63 -4.13
C ILE A 87 7.63 0.34 -4.90
N ARG A 88 8.67 0.29 -5.75
CA ARG A 88 9.07 -0.93 -6.46
C ARG A 88 9.36 -2.08 -5.48
N ARG A 89 10.19 -1.85 -4.45
CA ARG A 89 10.52 -2.88 -3.45
C ARG A 89 9.29 -3.36 -2.68
N ILE A 90 8.42 -2.45 -2.29
CA ILE A 90 7.20 -2.80 -1.57
C ILE A 90 6.21 -3.57 -2.46
N GLY A 91 6.12 -3.21 -3.74
CA GLY A 91 5.35 -3.97 -4.72
C GLY A 91 5.78 -5.44 -4.77
N GLU A 92 7.11 -5.71 -4.86
CA GLU A 92 7.63 -7.07 -4.84
C GLU A 92 7.32 -7.80 -3.52
N VAL A 93 7.52 -7.14 -2.37
CA VAL A 93 7.24 -7.75 -1.06
C VAL A 93 5.75 -8.05 -0.90
N SER A 94 4.87 -7.11 -1.27
CA SER A 94 3.41 -7.29 -1.22
C SER A 94 2.97 -8.48 -2.08
N LYS A 95 3.50 -8.59 -3.30
CA LYS A 95 3.24 -9.72 -4.19
C LYS A 95 3.65 -11.05 -3.56
N LEU A 96 4.82 -11.12 -2.92
CA LEU A 96 5.29 -12.35 -2.27
C LEU A 96 4.38 -12.76 -1.10
N PHE A 97 3.91 -11.81 -0.27
CA PHE A 97 2.93 -12.08 0.76
C PHE A 97 1.62 -12.61 0.19
N ALA A 98 1.12 -11.96 -0.86
CA ALA A 98 -0.11 -12.36 -1.50
C ALA A 98 0.01 -13.74 -2.18
N ASP A 99 1.10 -14.04 -2.87
CA ASP A 99 1.37 -15.37 -3.43
C ASP A 99 1.47 -16.45 -2.34
N ALA A 100 1.94 -16.08 -1.14
CA ALA A 100 1.97 -16.98 0.01
C ALA A 100 0.58 -17.23 0.65
N GLY A 101 -0.48 -16.57 0.19
CA GLY A 101 -1.85 -16.70 0.73
C GLY A 101 -2.20 -15.67 1.80
N VAL A 102 -1.39 -14.65 2.03
CA VAL A 102 -1.61 -13.60 3.02
C VAL A 102 -2.25 -12.36 2.37
N LEU A 103 -3.20 -11.71 3.04
CA LEU A 103 -3.64 -10.37 2.64
C LEU A 103 -2.59 -9.35 3.08
N SER A 104 -1.88 -8.77 2.11
CA SER A 104 -0.93 -7.69 2.35
C SER A 104 -1.63 -6.34 2.31
N ILE A 105 -1.60 -5.56 3.39
CA ILE A 105 -2.09 -4.18 3.42
C ILE A 105 -0.90 -3.24 3.33
N ALA A 106 -0.64 -2.71 2.13
CA ALA A 106 0.44 -1.76 1.89
C ALA A 106 -0.06 -0.32 2.10
N SER A 107 0.52 0.41 3.05
CA SER A 107 0.10 1.77 3.44
C SER A 107 1.21 2.77 3.14
N PHE A 108 1.15 3.38 1.95
CA PHE A 108 2.19 4.29 1.42
C PHE A 108 1.55 5.51 0.76
N ILE A 109 2.25 6.64 0.74
CA ILE A 109 1.80 7.82 -0.03
C ILE A 109 1.72 7.45 -1.51
N SER A 110 2.77 6.79 -2.07
CA SER A 110 2.87 6.37 -3.48
C SER A 110 2.34 7.44 -4.45
N PRO A 111 3.02 8.60 -4.52
CA PRO A 111 2.44 9.80 -5.12
C PRO A 111 2.32 9.72 -6.65
N TYR A 112 3.12 8.89 -7.30
CA TYR A 112 3.21 8.85 -8.77
C TYR A 112 2.35 7.71 -9.33
N THR A 113 1.50 8.04 -10.30
CA THR A 113 0.63 7.05 -10.99
C THR A 113 1.46 5.96 -11.65
N ALA A 114 2.56 6.33 -12.31
CA ALA A 114 3.43 5.37 -12.99
C ALA A 114 3.98 4.29 -12.04
N ASP A 115 4.31 4.65 -10.79
CA ASP A 115 4.80 3.69 -9.80
C ASP A 115 3.68 2.74 -9.35
N ARG A 116 2.47 3.26 -9.12
CA ARG A 116 1.31 2.44 -8.74
C ARG A 116 0.89 1.50 -9.87
N ASP A 117 0.87 1.99 -11.11
CA ASP A 117 0.58 1.18 -12.30
C ASP A 117 1.62 0.08 -12.50
N ALA A 118 2.90 0.36 -12.23
CA ALA A 118 3.95 -0.66 -12.30
C ALA A 118 3.74 -1.77 -11.25
N VAL A 119 3.30 -1.42 -10.03
CA VAL A 119 2.96 -2.43 -9.00
C VAL A 119 1.72 -3.23 -9.40
N ARG A 120 0.69 -2.59 -9.95
CA ARG A 120 -0.51 -3.26 -10.48
C ARG A 120 -0.14 -4.26 -11.57
N ALA A 121 0.68 -3.83 -12.54
CA ALA A 121 1.16 -4.70 -13.62
C ALA A 121 1.96 -5.90 -13.10
N LEU A 122 2.86 -5.66 -12.12
CA LEU A 122 3.63 -6.71 -11.47
C LEU A 122 2.72 -7.80 -10.86
N HIS A 123 1.63 -7.41 -10.23
CA HIS A 123 0.67 -8.37 -9.65
C HIS A 123 -0.11 -9.10 -10.74
N ALA A 124 -0.60 -8.39 -11.76
CA ALA A 124 -1.33 -8.97 -12.88
C ALA A 124 -0.48 -9.99 -13.66
N ASP A 125 0.79 -9.69 -13.92
CA ASP A 125 1.72 -10.59 -14.61
C ASP A 125 2.01 -11.89 -13.84
N ASN A 126 1.65 -11.93 -12.55
CA ASN A 126 1.84 -13.09 -11.67
C ASN A 126 0.53 -13.70 -11.17
N ASP A 127 -0.62 -13.33 -11.75
CA ASP A 127 -1.97 -13.79 -11.36
C ASP A 127 -2.30 -13.56 -9.87
N VAL A 128 -1.73 -12.48 -9.28
CA VAL A 128 -1.95 -12.11 -7.88
C VAL A 128 -2.97 -10.98 -7.80
N PRO A 129 -4.06 -11.11 -7.02
CA PRO A 129 -5.05 -10.05 -6.86
C PRO A 129 -4.43 -8.79 -6.23
N TYR A 130 -4.72 -7.63 -6.85
CA TYR A 130 -4.29 -6.31 -6.40
C TYR A 130 -5.47 -5.34 -6.42
N TYR A 131 -5.66 -4.61 -5.34
CA TYR A 131 -6.72 -3.63 -5.20
C TYR A 131 -6.14 -2.31 -4.69
N GLU A 132 -6.25 -1.26 -5.51
CA GLU A 132 -5.85 0.09 -5.14
C GLU A 132 -6.96 0.75 -4.34
N CYS A 133 -6.62 1.29 -3.16
CA CYS A 133 -7.54 1.98 -2.29
C CYS A 133 -7.06 3.42 -2.12
N TYR A 134 -7.79 4.35 -2.69
CA TYR A 134 -7.53 5.77 -2.52
C TYR A 134 -8.08 6.25 -1.19
N ILE A 135 -7.18 6.57 -0.27
CA ILE A 135 -7.50 7.16 1.04
C ILE A 135 -7.44 8.68 0.88
N ASP A 136 -8.54 9.21 0.39
CA ASP A 136 -8.71 10.60 0.02
C ASP A 136 -8.88 11.50 1.25
N CYS A 137 -8.17 12.60 1.21
CA CYS A 137 -8.27 13.69 2.18
C CYS A 137 -7.87 14.98 1.49
N SER A 138 -8.65 16.04 1.63
CA SER A 138 -8.25 17.32 1.09
C SER A 138 -6.92 17.79 1.71
N LEU A 139 -6.16 18.58 0.96
CA LEU A 139 -4.87 19.09 1.45
C LEU A 139 -5.06 19.91 2.74
N GLU A 140 -6.12 20.72 2.81
CA GLU A 140 -6.43 21.53 3.98
C GLU A 140 -6.68 20.67 5.21
N ALA A 141 -7.47 19.59 5.09
CA ALA A 141 -7.74 18.68 6.18
C ALA A 141 -6.49 17.89 6.59
N ALA A 142 -5.63 17.54 5.63
CA ALA A 142 -4.36 16.89 5.91
C ALA A 142 -3.38 17.81 6.66
N GLU A 143 -3.32 19.10 6.27
CA GLU A 143 -2.52 20.13 6.96
C GLU A 143 -3.04 20.43 8.36
N GLU A 144 -4.37 20.48 8.54
CA GLU A 144 -4.98 20.69 9.86
C GLU A 144 -4.66 19.53 10.82
N ARG A 145 -4.71 18.30 10.31
CA ARG A 145 -4.38 17.10 11.11
C ARG A 145 -2.91 17.05 11.50
N ASP A 146 -2.03 17.24 10.57
CA ASP A 146 -0.54 17.22 10.64
C ASP A 146 0.08 16.57 11.91
N PRO A 147 -0.20 15.30 12.22
CA PRO A 147 0.17 14.69 13.50
C PRO A 147 1.68 14.64 13.77
N LYS A 148 2.48 14.80 12.72
CA LYS A 148 3.95 14.77 12.78
C LYS A 148 4.59 16.15 12.61
N GLY A 149 3.79 17.20 12.37
CA GLY A 149 4.27 18.56 12.10
C GLY A 149 5.03 18.70 10.77
N LEU A 150 4.82 17.77 9.82
CA LEU A 150 5.55 17.74 8.56
C LEU A 150 5.07 18.81 7.59
N TYR A 151 3.75 19.07 7.52
CA TYR A 151 3.20 20.15 6.71
C TYR A 151 3.70 21.52 7.20
N LYS A 152 3.70 21.72 8.51
CA LYS A 152 4.23 22.95 9.12
C LYS A 152 5.69 23.18 8.73
N LYS A 153 6.52 22.14 8.76
CA LYS A 153 7.94 22.20 8.35
C LYS A 153 8.09 22.45 6.85
N ALA A 154 7.27 21.81 6.01
CA ALA A 154 7.28 22.00 4.57
C ALA A 154 6.89 23.46 4.21
N ARG A 155 5.83 24.00 4.83
CA ARG A 155 5.42 25.41 4.63
C ARG A 155 6.47 26.42 5.12
N ALA A 156 7.24 26.05 6.16
CA ALA A 156 8.37 26.85 6.64
C ALA A 156 9.63 26.72 5.75
N GLY A 157 9.62 25.85 4.73
CA GLY A 157 10.76 25.60 3.85
C GLY A 157 11.87 24.74 4.48
N GLU A 158 11.62 24.15 5.65
CA GLU A 158 12.55 23.26 6.35
C GLU A 158 12.63 21.87 5.69
N ILE A 159 11.54 21.43 5.05
CA ILE A 159 11.46 20.20 4.26
C ILE A 159 11.15 20.60 2.83
N LYS A 160 11.89 20.04 1.86
CA LYS A 160 11.69 20.22 0.43
C LYS A 160 11.24 18.90 -0.21
N GLY A 161 10.56 19.00 -1.35
CA GLY A 161 10.04 17.83 -2.06
C GLY A 161 8.93 17.13 -1.27
N PHE A 162 8.11 17.89 -0.53
CA PHE A 162 7.04 17.33 0.27
C PHE A 162 5.77 17.17 -0.55
N THR A 163 5.29 15.93 -0.65
CA THR A 163 4.10 15.57 -1.43
C THR A 163 2.87 16.39 -1.01
N GLY A 164 2.24 17.05 -1.96
CA GLY A 164 1.09 17.91 -1.77
C GLY A 164 1.44 19.38 -1.52
N ILE A 165 2.72 19.74 -1.32
CA ILE A 165 3.17 21.13 -1.13
C ILE A 165 4.04 21.59 -2.31
N ASP A 166 5.24 21.04 -2.45
CA ASP A 166 6.21 21.36 -3.50
C ASP A 166 6.59 20.13 -4.36
N ASP A 167 5.97 18.97 -4.10
CA ASP A 167 6.01 17.78 -4.94
C ASP A 167 4.58 17.28 -5.17
N PRO A 168 4.23 16.84 -6.40
CA PRO A 168 2.85 16.48 -6.72
C PRO A 168 2.40 15.19 -6.02
N TYR A 169 1.09 15.10 -5.78
CA TYR A 169 0.37 13.85 -5.58
C TYR A 169 -0.57 13.65 -6.77
N GLU A 170 -0.35 12.60 -7.53
CA GLU A 170 -1.16 12.23 -8.67
C GLU A 170 -2.30 11.32 -8.20
N GLU A 171 -3.52 11.85 -8.16
CA GLU A 171 -4.69 11.12 -7.69
C GLU A 171 -4.98 9.90 -8.57
N PRO A 172 -5.34 8.74 -7.97
CA PRO A 172 -5.74 7.57 -8.74
C PRO A 172 -7.03 7.84 -9.54
N THR A 173 -7.02 7.44 -10.79
CA THR A 173 -8.21 7.53 -11.66
C THR A 173 -9.04 6.23 -11.70
N ASN A 174 -8.44 5.10 -11.29
CA ASN A 174 -9.04 3.76 -11.41
C ASN A 174 -8.87 2.94 -10.12
N ALA A 175 -8.92 3.60 -8.94
CA ALA A 175 -8.88 2.89 -7.67
C ALA A 175 -10.14 2.02 -7.51
N GLU A 176 -9.97 0.77 -7.07
CA GLU A 176 -11.07 -0.15 -6.78
C GLU A 176 -11.90 0.30 -5.58
N LEU A 177 -11.29 1.04 -4.66
CA LEU A 177 -11.97 1.61 -3.49
C LEU A 177 -11.54 3.05 -3.25
N HIS A 178 -12.52 3.94 -3.02
CA HIS A 178 -12.30 5.34 -2.70
C HIS A 178 -12.92 5.66 -1.34
N ILE A 179 -12.08 6.07 -0.38
CA ILE A 179 -12.46 6.40 1.00
C ILE A 179 -12.14 7.87 1.26
N LYS A 180 -13.16 8.64 1.59
CA LYS A 180 -13.05 10.08 1.91
C LYS A 180 -12.98 10.30 3.42
N THR A 181 -11.77 10.38 3.95
CA THR A 181 -11.54 10.45 5.40
C THR A 181 -11.84 11.81 6.04
N HIS A 182 -12.13 12.81 5.25
CA HIS A 182 -12.61 14.12 5.72
C HIS A 182 -14.14 14.20 5.83
N GLU A 183 -14.85 13.22 5.23
CA GLU A 183 -16.32 13.10 5.29
C GLU A 183 -16.76 12.00 6.27
N ASP A 184 -15.99 10.92 6.37
CA ASP A 184 -16.33 9.72 7.15
C ASP A 184 -15.48 9.61 8.43
N ASP A 185 -16.09 9.08 9.50
CA ASP A 185 -15.34 8.70 10.69
C ASP A 185 -14.53 7.40 10.47
N LEU A 186 -13.64 7.09 11.42
CA LEU A 186 -12.78 5.91 11.32
C LEU A 186 -13.57 4.60 11.21
N GLN A 187 -14.68 4.46 11.96
CA GLN A 187 -15.47 3.23 11.96
C GLN A 187 -16.13 3.00 10.61
N THR A 188 -16.68 4.06 10.02
CA THR A 188 -17.26 4.05 8.68
C THR A 188 -16.22 3.72 7.63
N CYS A 189 -15.03 4.34 7.68
CA CYS A 189 -13.94 4.04 6.75
C CYS A 189 -13.53 2.55 6.84
N VAL A 190 -13.36 2.03 8.05
CA VAL A 190 -12.98 0.62 8.27
C VAL A 190 -14.07 -0.32 7.77
N ALA A 191 -15.36 -0.03 8.04
CA ALA A 191 -16.47 -0.83 7.55
C ALA A 191 -16.47 -0.92 6.03
N LYS A 192 -16.33 0.22 5.32
CA LYS A 192 -16.25 0.25 3.84
C LYS A 192 -15.11 -0.61 3.29
N VAL A 193 -13.92 -0.56 3.93
CA VAL A 193 -12.78 -1.38 3.50
C VAL A 193 -13.05 -2.87 3.73
N VAL A 194 -13.60 -3.23 4.89
CA VAL A 194 -13.89 -4.63 5.23
C VAL A 194 -14.99 -5.19 4.33
N GLU A 195 -16.06 -4.44 4.07
CA GLU A 195 -17.14 -4.82 3.14
C GLU A 195 -16.59 -5.02 1.72
N PHE A 196 -15.70 -4.14 1.27
CA PHE A 196 -15.02 -4.29 -0.02
C PHE A 196 -14.22 -5.60 -0.09
N ILE A 197 -13.42 -5.91 0.96
CA ILE A 197 -12.62 -7.14 1.02
C ILE A 197 -13.54 -8.37 1.04
N ASP A 198 -14.61 -8.36 1.82
CA ASP A 198 -15.59 -9.46 1.90
C ASP A 198 -16.23 -9.74 0.53
N ALA A 199 -16.51 -8.70 -0.25
CA ALA A 199 -17.04 -8.81 -1.61
C ALA A 199 -16.06 -9.45 -2.62
N GLN A 200 -14.76 -9.45 -2.33
CA GLN A 200 -13.75 -10.09 -3.20
C GLN A 200 -13.66 -11.61 -3.01
N ASN A 201 -14.38 -12.21 -2.06
CA ASN A 201 -14.35 -13.65 -1.76
C ASN A 201 -12.93 -14.19 -1.53
N LEU A 202 -12.11 -13.43 -0.80
CA LEU A 202 -10.73 -13.83 -0.46
C LEU A 202 -10.69 -14.84 0.69
N PHE A 203 -11.67 -14.80 1.56
CA PHE A 203 -11.76 -15.62 2.77
C PHE A 203 -12.81 -16.72 2.60
N ALA A 204 -12.50 -17.93 3.08
CA ALA A 204 -13.39 -19.11 3.03
C ALA A 204 -14.48 -19.02 4.13
#